data_14f35279d85775d772093bf6dd07f6be
#
_entry.id   14f35279d85775d772093bf6dd07f6be
#
_cell.length_a   1.000
_cell.length_b   1.000
_cell.length_c   1.000
_cell.angle_alpha   90.00
_cell.angle_beta   90.00
_cell.angle_gamma   90.00
#
_symmetry.space_group_name_H-M   'P 1'
#
loop_
_entity.id
_entity.type
_entity.pdbx_description
1 polymer ?
#
loop_
_entity_poly.entity_id
_entity_poly.type
_entity_poly.pdbx_seq_one_letter_code
_entity_poly.pdbx_strand_id
1 'polypeptide(L)'
;MTEQRHNHIPQEAFDWYDEYAHGLMDRRTFLKKLGGLVALGYSMAMLSSALLPNYALAEQVSFNDPDIKASYKTFDSFKGHGEGKGYLVEPANLTGKHPIVLVIHENRGLNPYIKDVARRLAKAGFIAFAPDALHPLGGYPGNDDEGRAMQRSMDKQKIQQDFIAAAEYIKRHPNSNGKLGAVGFCFGGYMVNYLAAVDNKLINAGVPYYGTPAVKELRQNIKAPLLVHLAEFDKRVNATWPEYESDLKAHQVPYTMHMYEQANHGFHNDSTSRYDEKQAELSWQRTLAFFNEQLI
;
A
#
# COMPACT_ATOMS: atom_id res chain seq x y z
N MET A 1 -2.52 27.85 -34.82
CA MET A 1 -1.67 26.81 -34.18
C MET A 1 -1.51 27.15 -32.72
N THR A 2 -2.50 26.80 -31.92
CA THR A 2 -2.43 26.87 -30.45
C THR A 2 -2.17 25.47 -29.96
N GLU A 3 -0.88 25.14 -29.81
CA GLU A 3 -0.43 23.90 -29.18
C GLU A 3 -1.04 23.77 -27.81
N GLN A 4 -1.67 22.63 -27.61
CA GLN A 4 -2.07 22.09 -26.33
C GLN A 4 -0.86 22.09 -25.40
N ARG A 5 -0.72 23.11 -24.56
CA ARG A 5 0.08 22.99 -23.34
C ARG A 5 -0.67 22.02 -22.45
N HIS A 6 -0.40 20.74 -22.64
CA HIS A 6 -0.87 19.71 -21.74
C HIS A 6 -0.39 20.03 -20.34
N ASN A 7 -1.34 20.03 -19.43
CA ASN A 7 -1.28 20.24 -18.00
C ASN A 7 -0.23 19.37 -17.27
N HIS A 8 1.05 19.57 -17.56
CA HIS A 8 2.10 18.88 -16.84
C HIS A 8 2.40 19.69 -15.57
N ILE A 9 2.00 19.12 -14.43
CA ILE A 9 2.43 19.60 -13.14
C ILE A 9 3.91 19.31 -12.99
N PRO A 10 4.72 20.30 -12.54
CA PRO A 10 6.15 20.11 -12.36
C PRO A 10 6.45 18.97 -11.37
N GLN A 11 7.47 18.16 -11.65
CA GLN A 11 7.91 17.06 -10.80
C GLN A 11 8.13 17.50 -9.34
N GLU A 12 8.66 18.69 -9.15
CA GLU A 12 8.87 19.27 -7.81
C GLU A 12 7.59 19.41 -6.98
N ALA A 13 6.41 19.58 -7.60
CA ALA A 13 5.15 19.59 -6.85
C ALA A 13 4.80 18.21 -6.28
N PHE A 14 5.14 17.13 -7.00
CA PHE A 14 5.01 15.76 -6.50
C PHE A 14 6.04 15.45 -5.40
N ASP A 15 7.28 15.91 -5.56
CA ASP A 15 8.33 15.79 -4.54
C ASP A 15 7.87 16.50 -3.23
N TRP A 16 7.35 17.73 -3.31
CA TRP A 16 6.83 18.48 -2.16
C TRP A 16 5.61 17.80 -1.52
N TYR A 17 4.73 17.22 -2.36
CA TYR A 17 3.60 16.47 -1.84
C TYR A 17 4.06 15.21 -1.08
N ASP A 18 5.06 14.51 -1.58
CA ASP A 18 5.63 13.33 -0.89
C ASP A 18 6.27 13.74 0.46
N GLU A 19 7.07 14.80 0.50
CA GLU A 19 7.62 15.36 1.74
C GLU A 19 6.51 15.74 2.74
N TYR A 20 5.45 16.41 2.27
CA TYR A 20 4.31 16.76 3.10
C TYR A 20 3.56 15.51 3.60
N ALA A 21 3.28 14.57 2.73
CA ALA A 21 2.55 13.35 3.05
C ALA A 21 3.31 12.47 4.09
N HIS A 22 4.64 12.55 4.11
CA HIS A 22 5.47 11.82 5.07
C HIS A 22 5.88 12.64 6.31
N GLY A 23 5.41 13.89 6.41
CA GLY A 23 5.67 14.78 7.57
C GLY A 23 7.06 15.37 7.61
N LEU A 24 7.78 15.34 6.48
CA LEU A 24 9.07 16.02 6.29
C LEU A 24 8.88 17.52 5.98
N MET A 25 7.67 17.90 5.60
CA MET A 25 7.26 19.27 5.35
C MET A 25 5.93 19.55 6.05
N ASP A 26 5.77 20.72 6.68
CA ASP A 26 4.49 21.14 7.23
C ASP A 26 3.54 21.67 6.13
N ARG A 27 2.23 21.67 6.43
CA ARG A 27 1.19 22.10 5.49
C ARG A 27 1.37 23.53 5.00
N ARG A 28 1.81 24.44 5.87
CA ARG A 28 1.96 25.86 5.53
C ARG A 28 3.09 26.04 4.51
N THR A 29 4.21 25.38 4.72
CA THR A 29 5.36 25.38 3.80
C THR A 29 4.98 24.76 2.47
N PHE A 30 4.25 23.63 2.46
CA PHE A 30 3.74 23.01 1.26
C PHE A 30 2.84 23.95 0.44
N LEU A 31 1.84 24.57 1.10
CA LEU A 31 0.94 25.52 0.43
C LEU A 31 1.68 26.77 -0.08
N LYS A 32 2.70 27.27 0.64
CA LYS A 32 3.53 28.37 0.19
C LYS A 32 4.31 28.01 -1.08
N LYS A 33 4.88 26.80 -1.16
CA LYS A 33 5.57 26.32 -2.36
C LYS A 33 4.60 26.18 -3.54
N LEU A 34 3.40 25.64 -3.35
CA LEU A 34 2.36 25.62 -4.39
C LEU A 34 1.95 27.01 -4.84
N GLY A 35 1.87 27.98 -3.91
CA GLY A 35 1.62 29.39 -4.23
C GLY A 35 2.69 30.00 -5.14
N GLY A 36 3.94 29.55 -5.04
CA GLY A 36 5.01 29.91 -5.97
C GLY A 36 4.73 29.43 -7.41
N LEU A 37 4.19 28.22 -7.59
CA LEU A 37 3.78 27.73 -8.90
C LEU A 37 2.59 28.51 -9.48
N VAL A 38 1.68 28.99 -8.64
CA VAL A 38 0.58 29.86 -9.08
C VAL A 38 1.13 31.17 -9.66
N ALA A 39 2.17 31.75 -9.06
CA ALA A 39 2.85 32.92 -9.59
C ALA A 39 3.54 32.64 -10.95
N LEU A 40 3.84 31.41 -11.27
CA LEU A 40 4.38 30.96 -12.56
C LEU A 40 3.31 30.58 -13.58
N GLY A 41 2.02 30.79 -13.27
CA GLY A 41 0.89 30.61 -14.19
C GLY A 41 0.09 29.31 -14.01
N TYR A 42 0.39 28.49 -13.00
CA TYR A 42 -0.46 27.33 -12.66
C TYR A 42 -1.68 27.77 -11.86
N SER A 43 -2.86 27.20 -12.12
CA SER A 43 -4.01 27.49 -11.26
C SER A 43 -3.99 26.65 -10.00
N MET A 44 -4.43 27.20 -8.86
CA MET A 44 -4.54 26.44 -7.61
C MET A 44 -5.50 25.26 -7.75
N ALA A 45 -6.59 25.41 -8.51
CA ALA A 45 -7.53 24.33 -8.79
C ALA A 45 -6.86 23.15 -9.53
N MET A 46 -6.03 23.45 -10.52
CA MET A 46 -5.25 22.44 -11.25
C MET A 46 -4.25 21.71 -10.33
N LEU A 47 -3.50 22.44 -9.51
CA LEU A 47 -2.56 21.86 -8.56
C LEU A 47 -3.29 21.01 -7.52
N SER A 48 -4.43 21.47 -6.99
CA SER A 48 -5.22 20.72 -6.03
C SER A 48 -5.81 19.43 -6.63
N SER A 49 -6.42 19.52 -7.84
CA SER A 49 -7.00 18.34 -8.49
C SER A 49 -5.95 17.28 -8.83
N ALA A 50 -4.73 17.72 -9.11
CA ALA A 50 -3.62 16.81 -9.41
C ALA A 50 -2.99 16.16 -8.18
N LEU A 51 -3.10 16.74 -7.01
CA LEU A 51 -2.47 16.23 -5.79
C LEU A 51 -3.45 15.51 -4.86
N LEU A 52 -4.77 15.77 -5.01
CA LEU A 52 -5.81 15.13 -4.20
C LEU A 52 -6.39 13.89 -4.92
N PRO A 53 -6.68 12.80 -4.19
CA PRO A 53 -7.22 11.59 -4.78
C PRO A 53 -8.67 11.78 -5.26
N ASN A 54 -9.00 11.12 -6.37
CA ASN A 54 -10.37 11.01 -6.90
C ASN A 54 -10.81 9.55 -6.90
N TYR A 55 -11.29 9.07 -5.79
CA TYR A 55 -11.68 7.67 -5.60
C TYR A 55 -12.87 7.23 -6.45
N ALA A 56 -13.76 8.16 -6.83
CA ALA A 56 -14.95 7.82 -7.60
C ALA A 56 -14.63 7.42 -9.05
N LEU A 57 -13.54 7.95 -9.61
CA LEU A 57 -13.09 7.64 -10.97
C LEU A 57 -12.12 6.44 -11.02
N ALA A 58 -11.58 6.02 -9.87
CA ALA A 58 -10.52 5.02 -9.77
C ALA A 58 -11.02 3.61 -9.40
N GLU A 59 -12.34 3.42 -9.20
CA GLU A 59 -12.88 2.10 -8.85
C GLU A 59 -12.86 1.18 -10.08
N GLN A 60 -12.02 0.14 -10.06
CA GLN A 60 -11.93 -0.86 -11.14
C GLN A 60 -12.87 -2.05 -10.94
N VAL A 61 -13.13 -2.40 -9.68
CA VAL A 61 -14.05 -3.48 -9.30
C VAL A 61 -15.10 -2.95 -8.36
N SER A 62 -16.36 -2.94 -8.79
CA SER A 62 -17.47 -2.48 -7.94
C SER A 62 -17.61 -3.35 -6.68
N PHE A 63 -18.03 -2.72 -5.58
CA PHE A 63 -18.34 -3.48 -4.36
C PHE A 63 -19.54 -4.43 -4.52
N ASN A 64 -20.38 -4.21 -5.56
CA ASN A 64 -21.50 -5.06 -5.95
C ASN A 64 -21.15 -6.03 -7.10
N ASP A 65 -19.87 -6.19 -7.44
CA ASP A 65 -19.45 -7.12 -8.50
C ASP A 65 -19.92 -8.55 -8.15
N PRO A 66 -20.65 -9.25 -9.07
CA PRO A 66 -21.24 -10.54 -8.79
C PRO A 66 -20.21 -11.67 -8.57
N ASP A 67 -18.96 -11.47 -8.99
CA ASP A 67 -17.90 -12.46 -8.86
C ASP A 67 -17.20 -12.42 -7.48
N ILE A 68 -17.60 -11.52 -6.60
CA ILE A 68 -17.00 -11.35 -5.27
C ILE A 68 -18.06 -11.26 -4.15
N LYS A 69 -17.63 -11.57 -2.93
CA LYS A 69 -18.37 -11.31 -1.69
C LYS A 69 -17.51 -10.47 -0.77
N ALA A 70 -18.01 -9.30 -0.39
CA ALA A 70 -17.30 -8.37 0.48
C ALA A 70 -18.02 -8.25 1.84
N SER A 71 -17.24 -8.23 2.92
CA SER A 71 -17.76 -8.07 4.29
C SER A 71 -16.71 -7.42 5.18
N TYR A 72 -17.13 -6.86 6.31
CA TYR A 72 -16.21 -6.45 7.35
C TYR A 72 -16.12 -7.52 8.44
N LYS A 73 -14.91 -7.75 8.94
CA LYS A 73 -14.63 -8.68 10.04
C LYS A 73 -13.84 -7.96 11.12
N THR A 74 -14.15 -8.27 12.38
CA THR A 74 -13.35 -7.86 13.53
C THR A 74 -12.47 -9.01 14.01
N PHE A 75 -11.38 -8.68 14.67
CA PHE A 75 -10.44 -9.63 15.25
C PHE A 75 -9.80 -9.06 16.51
N ASP A 76 -9.40 -9.95 17.40
CA ASP A 76 -8.71 -9.56 18.64
C ASP A 76 -7.28 -9.11 18.36
N SER A 77 -6.87 -8.01 18.95
CA SER A 77 -5.51 -7.46 18.88
C SER A 77 -5.04 -7.04 20.30
N PHE A 78 -4.92 -8.00 21.20
CA PHE A 78 -4.62 -7.73 22.61
C PHE A 78 -3.27 -7.04 22.86
N LYS A 79 -2.29 -7.22 21.99
CA LYS A 79 -0.99 -6.52 22.05
C LYS A 79 -1.01 -5.18 21.31
N GLY A 80 -2.02 -4.95 20.50
CA GLY A 80 -2.26 -3.71 19.76
C GLY A 80 -3.27 -2.81 20.45
N HIS A 81 -4.34 -2.46 19.73
CA HIS A 81 -5.39 -1.56 20.24
C HIS A 81 -6.62 -2.31 20.82
N GLY A 82 -6.51 -3.61 21.09
CA GLY A 82 -7.56 -4.46 21.67
C GLY A 82 -8.41 -5.14 20.62
N GLU A 83 -9.11 -4.41 19.78
CA GLU A 83 -9.89 -4.92 18.66
C GLU A 83 -9.40 -4.27 17.36
N GLY A 84 -9.26 -5.08 16.30
CA GLY A 84 -9.05 -4.65 14.95
C GLY A 84 -10.26 -4.94 14.06
N LYS A 85 -10.34 -4.25 12.92
CA LYS A 85 -11.36 -4.47 11.89
C LYS A 85 -10.72 -4.43 10.51
N GLY A 86 -11.21 -5.25 9.59
CA GLY A 86 -10.72 -5.26 8.21
C GLY A 86 -11.83 -5.56 7.21
N TYR A 87 -11.55 -5.25 5.96
CA TYR A 87 -12.40 -5.53 4.81
C TYR A 87 -11.97 -6.85 4.21
N LEU A 88 -12.83 -7.87 4.29
CA LEU A 88 -12.65 -9.20 3.73
C LEU A 88 -13.37 -9.26 2.38
N VAL A 89 -12.65 -9.71 1.35
CA VAL A 89 -13.22 -9.97 0.03
C VAL A 89 -12.84 -11.38 -0.40
N GLU A 90 -13.84 -12.13 -0.82
CA GLU A 90 -13.73 -13.52 -1.25
C GLU A 90 -14.28 -13.67 -2.67
N PRO A 91 -13.76 -14.60 -3.50
CA PRO A 91 -14.46 -15.01 -4.71
C PRO A 91 -15.90 -15.46 -4.40
N ALA A 92 -16.89 -15.07 -5.23
CA ALA A 92 -18.30 -15.38 -4.96
C ALA A 92 -18.58 -16.88 -4.89
N ASN A 93 -17.89 -17.65 -5.72
CA ASN A 93 -18.02 -19.11 -5.84
C ASN A 93 -16.83 -19.83 -5.17
N LEU A 94 -16.51 -19.43 -3.95
CA LEU A 94 -15.38 -19.97 -3.20
C LEU A 94 -15.62 -21.47 -2.89
N THR A 95 -14.82 -22.34 -3.50
CA THR A 95 -14.86 -23.79 -3.25
C THR A 95 -13.44 -24.27 -2.92
N GLY A 96 -13.33 -25.14 -1.89
CA GLY A 96 -12.04 -25.69 -1.49
C GLY A 96 -11.16 -24.72 -0.72
N LYS A 97 -9.84 -24.84 -0.91
CA LYS A 97 -8.82 -24.06 -0.20
C LYS A 97 -8.15 -23.06 -1.15
N HIS A 98 -8.01 -21.84 -0.68
CA HIS A 98 -7.46 -20.71 -1.43
C HIS A 98 -6.30 -20.06 -0.70
N PRO A 99 -5.32 -19.51 -1.41
CA PRO A 99 -4.31 -18.66 -0.82
C PRO A 99 -4.93 -17.34 -0.35
N ILE A 100 -4.35 -16.79 0.71
CA ILE A 100 -4.81 -15.54 1.30
C ILE A 100 -3.79 -14.44 1.02
N VAL A 101 -4.26 -13.22 0.76
CA VAL A 101 -3.43 -12.03 0.64
C VAL A 101 -3.91 -10.96 1.62
N LEU A 102 -3.00 -10.55 2.51
CA LEU A 102 -3.18 -9.37 3.36
C LEU A 102 -2.88 -8.12 2.52
N VAL A 103 -3.82 -7.18 2.47
CA VAL A 103 -3.69 -5.92 1.71
C VAL A 103 -3.49 -4.77 2.68
N ILE A 104 -2.34 -4.11 2.63
CA ILE A 104 -1.97 -3.11 3.63
C ILE A 104 -1.97 -1.72 3.01
N HIS A 105 -2.79 -0.85 3.60
CA HIS A 105 -3.04 0.51 3.14
C HIS A 105 -1.83 1.46 3.29
N GLU A 106 -1.90 2.59 2.63
CA GLU A 106 -0.95 3.69 2.79
C GLU A 106 -1.09 4.34 4.19
N ASN A 107 -0.39 5.46 4.44
CA ASN A 107 -0.39 6.17 5.74
C ASN A 107 -1.66 6.98 6.03
N ARG A 108 -2.82 6.56 5.53
CA ARG A 108 -4.08 7.31 5.60
C ARG A 108 -5.30 6.45 5.91
N GLY A 109 -5.08 5.19 6.30
CA GLY A 109 -6.15 4.25 6.65
C GLY A 109 -6.73 3.50 5.45
N LEU A 110 -7.74 2.69 5.71
CA LEU A 110 -8.42 1.83 4.75
C LEU A 110 -9.36 2.65 3.83
N ASN A 111 -8.78 3.36 2.87
CA ASN A 111 -9.49 4.19 1.91
C ASN A 111 -10.13 3.37 0.76
N PRO A 112 -10.95 3.99 -0.11
CA PRO A 112 -11.62 3.29 -1.22
C PRO A 112 -10.66 2.59 -2.20
N TYR A 113 -9.48 3.15 -2.49
CA TYR A 113 -8.47 2.54 -3.36
C TYR A 113 -8.00 1.19 -2.81
N ILE A 114 -7.66 1.09 -1.53
CA ILE A 114 -7.20 -0.17 -0.92
C ILE A 114 -8.31 -1.23 -0.90
N LYS A 115 -9.57 -0.80 -0.67
CA LYS A 115 -10.72 -1.71 -0.79
C LYS A 115 -10.88 -2.25 -2.20
N ASP A 116 -10.63 -1.42 -3.21
CA ASP A 116 -10.67 -1.84 -4.61
C ASP A 116 -9.53 -2.82 -4.94
N VAL A 117 -8.31 -2.59 -4.46
CA VAL A 117 -7.19 -3.54 -4.58
C VAL A 117 -7.56 -4.91 -3.97
N ALA A 118 -8.23 -4.93 -2.82
CA ALA A 118 -8.70 -6.19 -2.22
C ALA A 118 -9.74 -6.90 -3.12
N ARG A 119 -10.64 -6.15 -3.76
CA ARG A 119 -11.61 -6.71 -4.72
C ARG A 119 -10.93 -7.25 -5.99
N ARG A 120 -9.92 -6.55 -6.52
CA ARG A 120 -9.11 -7.01 -7.66
C ARG A 120 -8.43 -8.35 -7.36
N LEU A 121 -7.87 -8.52 -6.14
CA LEU A 121 -7.29 -9.79 -5.71
C LEU A 121 -8.32 -10.91 -5.59
N ALA A 122 -9.52 -10.62 -5.08
CA ALA A 122 -10.60 -11.61 -5.01
C ALA A 122 -11.05 -12.06 -6.39
N LYS A 123 -11.15 -11.16 -7.38
CA LYS A 123 -11.37 -11.51 -8.79
C LYS A 123 -10.25 -12.34 -9.39
N ALA A 124 -9.04 -12.22 -8.90
CA ALA A 124 -7.90 -13.04 -9.30
C ALA A 124 -7.84 -14.41 -8.56
N GLY A 125 -8.83 -14.72 -7.71
CA GLY A 125 -8.96 -16.03 -7.05
C GLY A 125 -8.38 -16.12 -5.64
N PHE A 126 -7.88 -15.02 -5.07
CA PHE A 126 -7.36 -14.97 -3.70
C PHE A 126 -8.46 -14.61 -2.69
N ILE A 127 -8.32 -15.06 -1.45
CA ILE A 127 -9.04 -14.44 -0.34
C ILE A 127 -8.24 -13.21 0.08
N ALA A 128 -8.81 -12.02 -0.02
CA ALA A 128 -8.14 -10.77 0.31
C ALA A 128 -8.66 -10.18 1.62
N PHE A 129 -7.76 -9.78 2.51
CA PHE A 129 -8.12 -9.13 3.77
C PHE A 129 -7.35 -7.83 3.94
N ALA A 130 -8.07 -6.71 4.07
CA ALA A 130 -7.49 -5.38 4.24
C ALA A 130 -7.82 -4.83 5.63
N PRO A 131 -6.92 -4.96 6.63
CA PRO A 131 -7.10 -4.39 7.96
C PRO A 131 -7.07 -2.86 7.92
N ASP A 132 -7.81 -2.23 8.83
CA ASP A 132 -7.85 -0.78 9.00
C ASP A 132 -7.09 -0.36 10.26
N ALA A 133 -5.90 0.20 10.11
CA ALA A 133 -5.14 0.74 11.24
C ALA A 133 -5.88 1.86 11.98
N LEU A 134 -6.80 2.56 11.32
CA LEU A 134 -7.57 3.64 11.92
C LEU A 134 -8.83 3.17 12.66
N HIS A 135 -9.14 1.86 12.66
CA HIS A 135 -10.32 1.34 13.35
C HIS A 135 -10.46 1.85 14.79
N PRO A 136 -9.42 1.89 15.64
CA PRO A 136 -9.52 2.40 17.02
C PRO A 136 -9.95 3.87 17.11
N LEU A 137 -9.82 4.63 16.05
CA LEU A 137 -10.21 6.04 15.94
C LEU A 137 -11.48 6.25 15.09
N GLY A 138 -12.22 5.18 14.78
CA GLY A 138 -13.45 5.24 13.98
C GLY A 138 -13.28 4.88 12.50
N GLY A 139 -12.07 4.55 12.06
CA GLY A 139 -11.76 4.17 10.68
C GLY A 139 -11.39 5.35 9.78
N TYR A 140 -11.32 5.09 8.47
CA TYR A 140 -10.99 6.12 7.48
C TYR A 140 -12.02 7.27 7.48
N PRO A 141 -11.60 8.54 7.72
CA PRO A 141 -12.52 9.66 7.94
C PRO A 141 -13.16 10.21 6.64
N GLY A 142 -12.86 9.65 5.47
CA GLY A 142 -13.31 10.18 4.17
C GLY A 142 -12.41 11.28 3.59
N ASN A 143 -11.34 11.62 4.28
CA ASN A 143 -10.37 12.64 3.88
C ASN A 143 -8.94 12.15 4.19
N ASP A 144 -8.05 12.19 3.19
CA ASP A 144 -6.69 11.68 3.32
C ASP A 144 -5.80 12.49 4.26
N ASP A 145 -5.97 13.82 4.31
CA ASP A 145 -5.18 14.66 5.22
C ASP A 145 -5.51 14.36 6.68
N GLU A 146 -6.80 14.18 6.96
CA GLU A 146 -7.29 13.79 8.28
C GLU A 146 -6.85 12.36 8.62
N GLY A 147 -7.00 11.41 7.70
CA GLY A 147 -6.52 10.03 7.88
C GLY A 147 -5.03 9.96 8.20
N ARG A 148 -4.19 10.76 7.52
CA ARG A 148 -2.77 10.88 7.83
C ARG A 148 -2.51 11.46 9.22
N ALA A 149 -3.25 12.48 9.60
CA ALA A 149 -3.12 13.08 10.93
C ALA A 149 -3.50 12.09 12.02
N MET A 150 -4.61 11.36 11.85
CA MET A 150 -5.06 10.30 12.74
C MET A 150 -3.99 9.21 12.89
N GLN A 151 -3.51 8.63 11.77
CA GLN A 151 -2.51 7.55 11.82
C GLN A 151 -1.20 8.00 12.46
N ARG A 152 -0.77 9.25 12.23
CA ARG A 152 0.43 9.83 12.85
C ARG A 152 0.30 9.99 14.36
N SER A 153 -0.91 10.19 14.88
CA SER A 153 -1.17 10.30 16.32
C SER A 153 -1.17 8.97 17.06
N MET A 154 -1.27 7.85 16.34
CA MET A 154 -1.36 6.52 16.93
C MET A 154 0.01 5.97 17.34
N ASP A 155 0.00 5.06 18.29
CA ASP A 155 1.17 4.28 18.71
C ASP A 155 1.61 3.33 17.58
N LYS A 156 2.81 3.57 17.05
CA LYS A 156 3.37 2.77 15.93
C LYS A 156 3.56 1.30 16.29
N GLN A 157 3.93 0.99 17.53
CA GLN A 157 4.15 -0.39 17.97
C GLN A 157 2.82 -1.12 18.05
N LYS A 158 1.78 -0.45 18.55
CA LYS A 158 0.42 -1.02 18.57
C LYS A 158 -0.13 -1.25 17.16
N ILE A 159 0.08 -0.32 16.22
CA ILE A 159 -0.28 -0.54 14.81
C ILE A 159 0.42 -1.79 14.26
N GLN A 160 1.71 -1.96 14.53
CA GLN A 160 2.44 -3.16 14.11
C GLN A 160 1.82 -4.45 14.68
N GLN A 161 1.42 -4.43 15.97
CA GLN A 161 0.75 -5.56 16.60
C GLN A 161 -0.64 -5.83 16.02
N ASP A 162 -1.38 -4.79 15.61
CA ASP A 162 -2.67 -4.95 14.94
C ASP A 162 -2.52 -5.68 13.60
N PHE A 163 -1.48 -5.36 12.81
CA PHE A 163 -1.22 -6.05 11.54
C PHE A 163 -0.71 -7.49 11.74
N ILE A 164 0.06 -7.77 12.79
CA ILE A 164 0.42 -9.14 13.17
C ILE A 164 -0.84 -9.93 13.52
N ALA A 165 -1.69 -9.38 14.38
CA ALA A 165 -2.96 -10.01 14.80
C ALA A 165 -3.89 -10.24 13.59
N ALA A 166 -3.98 -9.29 12.66
CA ALA A 166 -4.73 -9.42 11.42
C ALA A 166 -4.22 -10.58 10.55
N ALA A 167 -2.90 -10.70 10.40
CA ALA A 167 -2.26 -11.78 9.65
C ALA A 167 -2.54 -13.14 10.30
N GLU A 168 -2.39 -13.26 11.61
CA GLU A 168 -2.71 -14.48 12.36
C GLU A 168 -4.20 -14.84 12.28
N TYR A 169 -5.08 -13.83 12.35
CA TYR A 169 -6.52 -14.02 12.23
C TYR A 169 -6.90 -14.60 10.88
N ILE A 170 -6.46 -13.96 9.80
CA ILE A 170 -6.90 -14.34 8.46
C ILE A 170 -6.29 -15.68 8.00
N LYS A 171 -5.10 -16.04 8.47
CA LYS A 171 -4.53 -17.39 8.21
C LYS A 171 -5.43 -18.53 8.65
N ARG A 172 -6.27 -18.31 9.69
CA ARG A 172 -7.23 -19.29 10.21
C ARG A 172 -8.55 -19.31 9.46
N HIS A 173 -8.67 -18.59 8.35
CA HIS A 173 -9.90 -18.61 7.54
C HIS A 173 -10.28 -20.03 7.13
N PRO A 174 -11.55 -20.43 7.21
CA PRO A 174 -11.98 -21.82 6.92
C PRO A 174 -11.54 -22.32 5.54
N ASN A 175 -11.50 -21.45 4.54
CA ASN A 175 -11.06 -21.76 3.18
C ASN A 175 -9.58 -21.46 2.92
N SER A 176 -8.77 -21.22 3.95
CA SER A 176 -7.32 -21.01 3.80
C SER A 176 -6.62 -22.31 3.37
N ASN A 177 -5.70 -22.22 2.41
CA ASN A 177 -4.76 -23.31 2.09
C ASN A 177 -3.53 -23.31 3.04
N GLY A 178 -3.48 -22.42 4.03
CA GLY A 178 -2.40 -22.25 4.98
C GLY A 178 -1.31 -21.27 4.55
N LYS A 179 -1.34 -20.78 3.31
CA LYS A 179 -0.36 -19.80 2.80
C LYS A 179 -0.94 -18.39 2.82
N LEU A 180 -0.15 -17.45 3.35
CA LEU A 180 -0.48 -16.02 3.44
C LEU A 180 0.56 -15.20 2.68
N GLY A 181 0.13 -14.47 1.65
CA GLY A 181 0.88 -13.38 1.06
C GLY A 181 0.54 -12.05 1.70
N ALA A 182 1.41 -11.06 1.55
CA ALA A 182 1.12 -9.68 1.94
C ALA A 182 1.52 -8.72 0.82
N VAL A 183 0.62 -7.82 0.44
CA VAL A 183 0.90 -6.69 -0.45
C VAL A 183 0.60 -5.40 0.29
N GLY A 184 1.44 -4.39 0.11
CA GLY A 184 1.24 -3.13 0.79
C GLY A 184 1.87 -1.95 0.06
N PHE A 185 1.29 -0.78 0.24
CA PHE A 185 1.60 0.43 -0.51
C PHE A 185 2.12 1.51 0.44
N CYS A 186 3.26 2.15 0.14
CA CYS A 186 3.85 3.20 0.97
C CYS A 186 4.14 2.71 2.41
N PHE A 187 3.42 3.20 3.42
CA PHE A 187 3.43 2.66 4.79
C PHE A 187 3.15 1.15 4.79
N GLY A 188 2.19 0.70 3.97
CA GLY A 188 1.89 -0.72 3.81
C GLY A 188 3.06 -1.51 3.23
N GLY A 189 3.85 -0.94 2.34
CA GLY A 189 5.08 -1.56 1.84
C GLY A 189 6.13 -1.74 2.95
N TYR A 190 6.31 -0.73 3.82
CA TYR A 190 7.09 -0.89 5.04
C TYR A 190 6.53 -2.02 5.92
N MET A 191 5.22 -2.07 6.11
CA MET A 191 4.58 -3.08 6.96
C MET A 191 4.75 -4.49 6.40
N VAL A 192 4.70 -4.69 5.07
CA VAL A 192 5.04 -5.99 4.44
C VAL A 192 6.46 -6.41 4.80
N ASN A 193 7.44 -5.50 4.66
CA ASN A 193 8.83 -5.77 5.05
C ASN A 193 8.94 -6.11 6.55
N TYR A 194 8.19 -5.41 7.39
CA TYR A 194 8.15 -5.65 8.83
C TYR A 194 7.55 -7.03 9.16
N LEU A 195 6.41 -7.40 8.57
CA LEU A 195 5.77 -8.71 8.80
C LEU A 195 6.66 -9.87 8.34
N ALA A 196 7.41 -9.71 7.25
CA ALA A 196 8.38 -10.70 6.79
C ALA A 196 9.56 -10.86 7.76
N ALA A 197 9.91 -9.80 8.52
CA ALA A 197 11.07 -9.74 9.38
C ALA A 197 10.76 -10.07 10.85
N VAL A 198 9.54 -9.78 11.34
CA VAL A 198 9.18 -9.95 12.75
C VAL A 198 8.99 -11.41 13.13
N ASP A 199 8.45 -12.21 12.23
CA ASP A 199 8.30 -13.67 12.36
C ASP A 199 8.41 -14.32 10.97
N ASN A 200 9.40 -15.18 10.81
CA ASN A 200 9.70 -15.87 9.54
C ASN A 200 8.63 -16.87 9.08
N LYS A 201 7.59 -17.10 9.87
CA LYS A 201 6.43 -17.97 9.55
C LYS A 201 5.15 -17.20 9.36
N LEU A 202 5.15 -15.88 9.59
CA LEU A 202 3.93 -15.10 9.56
C LEU A 202 3.37 -14.98 8.15
N ILE A 203 4.23 -14.63 7.17
CA ILE A 203 3.88 -14.57 5.76
C ILE A 203 4.74 -15.51 4.91
N ASN A 204 4.19 -15.99 3.80
CA ASN A 204 4.85 -16.90 2.86
C ASN A 204 5.42 -16.15 1.64
N ALA A 205 4.94 -14.95 1.34
CA ALA A 205 5.40 -14.10 0.25
C ALA A 205 5.09 -12.63 0.55
N GLY A 206 5.98 -11.70 0.20
CA GLY A 206 5.79 -10.28 0.44
C GLY A 206 5.96 -9.43 -0.81
N VAL A 207 5.04 -8.48 -1.04
CA VAL A 207 5.09 -7.54 -2.17
C VAL A 207 5.02 -6.11 -1.64
N PRO A 208 6.15 -5.51 -1.24
CA PRO A 208 6.21 -4.11 -0.85
C PRO A 208 6.26 -3.19 -2.08
N TYR A 209 5.27 -2.31 -2.22
CA TYR A 209 5.26 -1.21 -3.17
C TYR A 209 5.81 0.05 -2.50
N TYR A 210 6.88 0.64 -3.06
CA TYR A 210 7.51 1.89 -2.62
C TYR A 210 7.54 2.08 -1.09
N GLY A 211 7.88 0.99 -0.39
CA GLY A 211 7.98 0.94 1.07
C GLY A 211 9.42 0.91 1.55
N THR A 212 9.70 1.53 2.68
CA THR A 212 11.02 1.44 3.34
C THR A 212 11.22 0.04 3.94
N PRO A 213 12.48 -0.38 4.17
CA PRO A 213 12.78 -1.67 4.81
C PRO A 213 12.29 -1.74 6.26
N ALA A 214 12.19 -2.96 6.79
CA ALA A 214 12.13 -3.18 8.23
C ALA A 214 13.40 -2.65 8.92
N VAL A 215 13.34 -2.46 10.24
CA VAL A 215 14.51 -2.09 11.04
C VAL A 215 15.61 -3.14 10.89
N LYS A 216 16.85 -2.69 10.88
CA LYS A 216 18.02 -3.49 10.49
C LYS A 216 18.16 -4.79 11.28
N GLU A 217 17.92 -4.72 12.58
CA GLU A 217 18.05 -5.81 13.53
C GLU A 217 17.13 -7.00 13.24
N LEU A 218 16.00 -6.75 12.55
CA LEU A 218 15.04 -7.79 12.21
C LEU A 218 15.27 -8.43 10.83
N ARG A 219 16.00 -7.76 9.92
CA ARG A 219 16.13 -8.18 8.52
C ARG A 219 16.73 -9.59 8.36
N GLN A 220 17.58 -10.01 9.28
CA GLN A 220 18.16 -11.38 9.32
C GLN A 220 17.11 -12.50 9.47
N ASN A 221 15.91 -12.18 9.96
CA ASN A 221 14.84 -13.14 10.15
C ASN A 221 14.00 -13.36 8.90
N ILE A 222 14.13 -12.52 7.86
CA ILE A 222 13.35 -12.64 6.64
C ILE A 222 13.67 -13.97 5.96
N LYS A 223 12.64 -14.77 5.68
CA LYS A 223 12.71 -16.01 4.92
C LYS A 223 11.73 -16.05 3.76
N ALA A 224 10.62 -15.28 3.87
CA ALA A 224 9.65 -15.15 2.79
C ALA A 224 10.29 -14.49 1.55
N PRO A 225 10.09 -15.03 0.34
CA PRO A 225 10.48 -14.36 -0.88
C PRO A 225 9.80 -13.00 -1.00
N LEU A 226 10.52 -12.01 -1.56
CA LEU A 226 10.05 -10.64 -1.71
C LEU A 226 10.04 -10.22 -3.18
N LEU A 227 8.96 -9.61 -3.63
CA LEU A 227 8.85 -8.89 -4.90
C LEU A 227 8.76 -7.39 -4.63
N VAL A 228 9.86 -6.68 -4.79
CA VAL A 228 9.97 -5.25 -4.41
C VAL A 228 9.71 -4.36 -5.60
N HIS A 229 8.75 -3.44 -5.48
CA HIS A 229 8.42 -2.46 -6.51
C HIS A 229 8.86 -1.06 -6.06
N LEU A 230 9.80 -0.45 -6.78
CA LEU A 230 10.34 0.89 -6.52
C LEU A 230 10.04 1.84 -7.67
N ALA A 231 9.82 3.11 -7.37
CA ALA A 231 9.58 4.17 -8.33
C ALA A 231 10.87 5.00 -8.54
N GLU A 232 11.25 5.30 -9.78
CA GLU A 232 12.51 6.00 -10.07
C GLU A 232 12.62 7.35 -9.37
N PHE A 233 11.53 8.12 -9.32
CA PHE A 233 11.52 9.46 -8.74
C PHE A 233 11.33 9.48 -7.21
N ASP A 234 11.21 8.31 -6.55
CA ASP A 234 11.11 8.21 -5.09
C ASP A 234 12.49 8.22 -4.42
N LYS A 235 13.12 9.39 -4.37
CA LYS A 235 14.46 9.54 -3.80
C LYS A 235 14.58 9.04 -2.37
N ARG A 236 13.51 9.22 -1.57
CA ARG A 236 13.48 8.86 -0.14
C ARG A 236 13.53 7.35 0.07
N VAL A 237 12.69 6.60 -0.62
CA VAL A 237 12.67 5.14 -0.51
C VAL A 237 13.90 4.54 -1.19
N ASN A 238 14.27 5.03 -2.38
CA ASN A 238 15.41 4.52 -3.13
C ASN A 238 16.74 4.67 -2.39
N ALA A 239 16.90 5.73 -1.57
CA ALA A 239 18.08 5.90 -0.72
C ALA A 239 18.27 4.76 0.31
N THR A 240 17.21 4.04 0.67
CA THR A 240 17.28 2.91 1.61
C THR A 240 17.61 1.57 0.94
N TRP A 241 17.47 1.49 -0.39
CA TRP A 241 17.58 0.25 -1.13
C TRP A 241 18.97 -0.38 -1.09
N PRO A 242 20.09 0.35 -1.31
CA PRO A 242 21.41 -0.28 -1.36
C PRO A 242 21.78 -1.05 -0.08
N GLU A 243 21.45 -0.48 1.09
CA GLU A 243 21.67 -1.17 2.38
C GLU A 243 20.73 -2.37 2.51
N TYR A 244 19.45 -2.20 2.16
CA TYR A 244 18.48 -3.28 2.27
C TYR A 244 18.82 -4.45 1.34
N GLU A 245 19.20 -4.17 0.10
CA GLU A 245 19.64 -5.20 -0.83
C GLU A 245 20.86 -5.96 -0.32
N SER A 246 21.83 -5.25 0.27
CA SER A 246 23.01 -5.85 0.89
C SER A 246 22.61 -6.83 2.01
N ASP A 247 21.66 -6.44 2.87
CA ASP A 247 21.18 -7.30 3.96
C ASP A 247 20.41 -8.52 3.42
N LEU A 248 19.54 -8.33 2.41
CA LEU A 248 18.83 -9.46 1.76
C LEU A 248 19.81 -10.48 1.17
N LYS A 249 20.86 -10.03 0.47
CA LYS A 249 21.92 -10.88 -0.08
C LYS A 249 22.70 -11.61 1.03
N ALA A 250 23.10 -10.88 2.08
CA ALA A 250 23.87 -11.44 3.20
C ALA A 250 23.09 -12.56 3.92
N HIS A 251 21.77 -12.43 4.02
CA HIS A 251 20.89 -13.40 4.69
C HIS A 251 20.26 -14.41 3.73
N GLN A 252 20.66 -14.41 2.45
CA GLN A 252 20.18 -15.32 1.39
C GLN A 252 18.66 -15.31 1.23
N VAL A 253 18.04 -14.12 1.38
CA VAL A 253 16.60 -13.93 1.17
C VAL A 253 16.33 -13.96 -0.33
N PRO A 254 15.39 -14.79 -0.82
CA PRO A 254 14.95 -14.72 -2.21
C PRO A 254 14.23 -13.40 -2.46
N TYR A 255 14.68 -12.64 -3.44
CA TYR A 255 13.98 -11.40 -3.81
C TYR A 255 14.14 -11.10 -5.30
N THR A 256 13.16 -10.37 -5.83
CA THR A 256 13.22 -9.70 -7.13
C THR A 256 12.84 -8.24 -6.92
N MET A 257 13.63 -7.31 -7.47
CA MET A 257 13.31 -5.88 -7.42
C MET A 257 13.08 -5.35 -8.82
N HIS A 258 12.04 -4.55 -8.97
CA HIS A 258 11.75 -3.79 -10.18
C HIS A 258 11.74 -2.29 -9.90
N MET A 259 12.59 -1.55 -10.63
CA MET A 259 12.54 -0.10 -10.68
C MET A 259 11.64 0.31 -11.86
N TYR A 260 10.64 1.15 -11.60
CA TYR A 260 9.71 1.65 -12.61
C TYR A 260 10.14 3.03 -13.07
N GLU A 261 10.55 3.11 -14.34
CA GLU A 261 11.07 4.32 -14.97
C GLU A 261 10.03 5.43 -14.99
N GLN A 262 10.46 6.67 -14.73
CA GLN A 262 9.64 7.88 -14.68
C GLN A 262 8.44 7.83 -13.70
N ALA A 263 8.34 6.80 -12.90
CA ALA A 263 7.26 6.64 -11.93
C ALA A 263 7.55 7.43 -10.64
N ASN A 264 6.49 7.98 -10.07
CA ASN A 264 6.50 8.66 -8.77
C ASN A 264 6.13 7.71 -7.63
N HIS A 265 6.48 8.07 -6.39
CA HIS A 265 5.94 7.43 -5.20
C HIS A 265 4.40 7.39 -5.28
N GLY A 266 3.81 6.20 -5.16
CA GLY A 266 2.36 6.02 -5.29
C GLY A 266 1.87 5.79 -6.72
N PHE A 267 2.74 5.44 -7.67
CA PHE A 267 2.41 5.26 -9.09
C PHE A 267 1.30 4.22 -9.35
N HIS A 268 1.09 3.28 -8.45
CA HIS A 268 0.03 2.27 -8.59
C HIS A 268 -1.36 2.78 -8.18
N ASN A 269 -1.43 3.91 -7.46
CA ASN A 269 -2.70 4.44 -6.95
C ASN A 269 -3.44 5.26 -8.02
N ASP A 270 -4.41 4.64 -8.67
CA ASP A 270 -5.22 5.20 -9.75
C ASP A 270 -6.19 6.31 -9.32
N SER A 271 -6.33 6.55 -8.03
CA SER A 271 -7.09 7.70 -7.52
C SER A 271 -6.31 9.02 -7.55
N THR A 272 -5.01 9.00 -7.83
CA THR A 272 -4.13 10.18 -7.80
C THR A 272 -3.48 10.44 -9.14
N SER A 273 -3.08 11.68 -9.40
CA SER A 273 -2.38 12.05 -10.64
C SER A 273 -0.93 11.54 -10.73
N ARG A 274 -0.41 10.90 -9.67
CA ARG A 274 0.87 10.19 -9.70
C ARG A 274 0.73 8.79 -10.31
N TYR A 275 -0.51 8.41 -10.62
CA TYR A 275 -0.80 7.15 -11.31
C TYR A 275 -0.09 7.10 -12.65
N ASP A 276 0.63 6.02 -12.87
CA ASP A 276 1.19 5.66 -14.17
C ASP A 276 0.55 4.35 -14.59
N GLU A 277 -0.41 4.42 -15.49
CA GLU A 277 -1.22 3.27 -15.92
C GLU A 277 -0.33 2.11 -16.40
N LYS A 278 0.65 2.40 -17.25
CA LYS A 278 1.56 1.38 -17.81
C LYS A 278 2.37 0.69 -16.70
N GLN A 279 2.96 1.46 -15.80
CA GLN A 279 3.79 0.92 -14.72
C GLN A 279 2.94 0.22 -13.66
N ALA A 280 1.75 0.75 -13.37
CA ALA A 280 0.80 0.14 -12.44
C ALA A 280 0.32 -1.22 -12.97
N GLU A 281 -0.10 -1.29 -14.22
CA GLU A 281 -0.54 -2.54 -14.85
C GLU A 281 0.59 -3.59 -14.86
N LEU A 282 1.78 -3.21 -15.29
CA LEU A 282 2.94 -4.10 -15.32
C LEU A 282 3.30 -4.61 -13.92
N SER A 283 3.31 -3.73 -12.92
CA SER A 283 3.61 -4.13 -11.54
C SER A 283 2.53 -5.04 -10.96
N TRP A 284 1.27 -4.82 -11.32
CA TRP A 284 0.15 -5.64 -10.89
C TRP A 284 0.20 -7.05 -11.49
N GLN A 285 0.47 -7.17 -12.79
CA GLN A 285 0.68 -8.45 -13.45
C GLN A 285 1.82 -9.26 -12.79
N ARG A 286 2.95 -8.60 -12.49
CA ARG A 286 4.07 -9.22 -11.76
C ARG A 286 3.67 -9.67 -10.36
N THR A 287 2.89 -8.87 -9.65
CA THR A 287 2.37 -9.19 -8.31
C THR A 287 1.50 -10.44 -8.34
N LEU A 288 0.54 -10.51 -9.28
CA LEU A 288 -0.33 -11.68 -9.43
C LEU A 288 0.45 -12.94 -9.81
N ALA A 289 1.39 -12.82 -10.76
CA ALA A 289 2.25 -13.94 -11.15
C ALA A 289 3.09 -14.46 -9.97
N PHE A 290 3.69 -13.55 -9.19
CA PHE A 290 4.46 -13.89 -8.02
C PHE A 290 3.62 -14.58 -6.93
N PHE A 291 2.42 -14.07 -6.64
CA PHE A 291 1.54 -14.73 -5.67
C PHE A 291 1.07 -16.10 -6.15
N ASN A 292 0.76 -16.27 -7.44
CA ASN A 292 0.42 -17.58 -7.99
C ASN A 292 1.58 -18.56 -7.83
N GLU A 293 2.82 -18.16 -8.10
CA GLU A 293 4.00 -19.01 -7.94
C GLU A 293 4.25 -19.39 -6.48
N GLN A 294 4.12 -18.44 -5.55
CA GLN A 294 4.54 -18.66 -4.16
C GLN A 294 3.43 -19.23 -3.26
N LEU A 295 2.15 -19.00 -3.60
CA LEU A 295 1.03 -19.29 -2.71
C LEU A 295 0.12 -20.42 -3.23
N ILE A 296 0.16 -20.76 -4.50
CA ILE A 296 -0.55 -21.91 -5.07
C ILE A 296 0.43 -23.07 -5.22
#